data_d40ad9de029f84468c2402b13e8204fd
#
_entry.id   d40ad9de029f84468c2402b13e8204fd
#
_cell.length_a   1.000
_cell.length_b   1.000
_cell.length_c   1.000
_cell.angle_alpha   90.00
_cell.angle_beta   90.00
_cell.angle_gamma   90.00
#
_symmetry.space_group_name_H-M   'P 1'
#
loop_
_entity.id
_entity.type
_entity.pdbx_description
1 polymer ?
#
loop_
_entity_poly.entity_id
_entity_poly.type
_entity_poly.pdbx_seq_one_letter_code
_entity_poly.pdbx_strand_id
1 'polypeptide(L)'
;TSGVHLGMFHYILNDNSTFYNAMELAMQKFSGLPEMENDFGLSYGRMLKDIQNYLVDNVLALTDKTSMAASVEARVPLLDHRLVELAFSVPPEINLGKDFLDAKKSLKNAVNMNLPSHILNRPKTGFNAPINSWIHSGNSAIGERLSNLKHPALCELFNQQTIIDIWSDERKRKMSSESLFMLFIADNWLEFHA
;
A
#
# COMPACT_ATOMS: atom_id res chain seq x y z
N THR A 1 -8.15 3.14 -6.42
CA THR A 1 -8.51 2.64 -5.07
C THR A 1 -8.00 3.54 -3.94
N SER A 2 -6.96 4.36 -4.14
CA SER A 2 -6.40 5.25 -3.12
C SER A 2 -7.28 6.46 -2.74
N GLY A 3 -8.19 6.88 -3.60
CA GLY A 3 -9.03 8.07 -3.33
C GLY A 3 -10.12 7.88 -2.25
N VAL A 4 -10.57 6.64 -2.02
CA VAL A 4 -11.64 6.37 -1.05
C VAL A 4 -11.12 6.39 0.40
N HIS A 5 -9.86 6.02 0.60
CA HIS A 5 -9.27 5.93 1.94
C HIS A 5 -8.94 7.30 2.54
N LEU A 6 -8.53 8.26 1.71
CA LEU A 6 -8.26 9.62 2.14
C LEU A 6 -9.55 10.39 2.50
N GLY A 7 -10.68 10.08 1.86
CA GLY A 7 -11.95 10.74 2.12
C GLY A 7 -12.46 10.59 3.56
N MET A 8 -12.14 9.49 4.24
CA MET A 8 -12.57 9.30 5.61
C MET A 8 -11.80 10.14 6.63
N PHE A 9 -10.51 10.36 6.42
CA PHE A 9 -9.73 11.19 7.33
C PHE A 9 -10.29 12.61 7.43
N HIS A 10 -10.88 13.13 6.34
CA HIS A 10 -11.56 14.42 6.34
C HIS A 10 -12.68 14.53 7.39
N TYR A 11 -13.40 13.44 7.67
CA TYR A 11 -14.49 13.45 8.65
C TYR A 11 -14.05 13.31 10.11
N ILE A 12 -12.89 12.72 10.34
CA ILE A 12 -12.39 12.44 11.70
C ILE A 12 -11.34 13.44 12.18
N LEU A 13 -10.82 14.29 11.31
CA LEU A 13 -9.88 15.34 11.69
C LEU A 13 -10.60 16.49 12.41
N ASN A 14 -9.96 17.01 13.43
CA ASN A 14 -10.41 18.22 14.14
C ASN A 14 -10.26 19.47 13.27
N ASP A 15 -9.24 19.51 12.42
CA ASP A 15 -8.97 20.59 11.47
C ASP A 15 -8.63 20.05 10.08
N ASN A 16 -9.39 20.49 9.09
CA ASN A 16 -9.22 20.08 7.70
C ASN A 16 -7.99 20.68 7.01
N SER A 17 -7.36 21.72 7.56
CA SER A 17 -6.14 22.28 6.99
C SER A 17 -5.01 21.27 6.92
N THR A 18 -4.87 20.44 7.96
CA THR A 18 -3.90 19.33 8.01
C THR A 18 -4.15 18.29 6.90
N PHE A 19 -5.42 18.00 6.59
CA PHE A 19 -5.78 17.11 5.49
C PHE A 19 -5.36 17.67 4.14
N TYR A 20 -5.67 18.94 3.87
CA TYR A 20 -5.32 19.59 2.61
C TYR A 20 -3.81 19.72 2.42
N ASN A 21 -3.05 20.03 3.47
CA ASN A 21 -1.59 20.06 3.43
C ASN A 21 -0.99 18.68 3.13
N ALA A 22 -1.51 17.63 3.77
CA ALA A 22 -1.07 16.25 3.50
C ALA A 22 -1.42 15.81 2.07
N MET A 23 -2.57 16.20 1.55
CA MET A 23 -2.98 15.94 0.17
C MET A 23 -2.07 16.66 -0.82
N GLU A 24 -1.72 17.91 -0.57
CA GLU A 24 -0.81 18.66 -1.42
C GLU A 24 0.57 18.04 -1.49
N LEU A 25 1.14 17.63 -0.34
CA LEU A 25 2.40 16.89 -0.30
C LEU A 25 2.34 15.55 -1.05
N ALA A 26 1.25 14.83 -0.91
CA ALA A 26 1.03 13.58 -1.66
C ALA A 26 0.94 13.85 -3.17
N MET A 27 0.22 14.87 -3.59
CA MET A 27 0.12 15.26 -5.00
C MET A 27 1.46 15.68 -5.59
N GLN A 28 2.28 16.44 -4.86
CA GLN A 28 3.63 16.82 -5.28
C GLN A 28 4.52 15.58 -5.53
N LYS A 29 4.42 14.57 -4.68
CA LYS A 29 5.16 13.30 -4.85
C LYS A 29 4.83 12.58 -6.17
N PHE A 30 3.61 12.78 -6.70
CA PHE A 30 3.14 12.16 -7.95
C PHE A 30 3.08 13.14 -9.13
N SER A 31 3.56 14.38 -8.98
CA SER A 31 3.45 15.43 -9.99
C SER A 31 4.11 15.11 -11.32
N GLY A 32 5.23 14.41 -11.31
CA GLY A 32 5.96 14.03 -12.54
C GLY A 32 5.38 12.83 -13.31
N LEU A 33 4.31 12.18 -12.82
CA LEU A 33 3.74 11.01 -13.49
C LEU A 33 3.18 11.31 -14.90
N PRO A 34 2.42 12.39 -15.13
CA PRO A 34 1.92 12.73 -16.46
C PRO A 34 3.04 12.99 -17.48
N GLU A 35 4.15 13.58 -17.06
CA GLU A 35 5.31 13.82 -17.92
C GLU A 35 5.97 12.49 -18.31
N MET A 36 6.20 11.60 -17.34
CA MET A 36 6.72 10.26 -17.60
C MET A 36 5.81 9.44 -18.52
N GLU A 37 4.49 9.56 -18.37
CA GLU A 37 3.53 8.88 -19.24
C GLU A 37 3.58 9.43 -20.68
N ASN A 38 3.82 10.72 -20.88
CA ASN A 38 3.99 11.34 -22.17
C ASN A 38 5.30 10.93 -22.85
N ASP A 39 6.41 10.89 -22.10
CA ASP A 39 7.73 10.60 -22.63
C ASP A 39 7.93 9.11 -22.96
N PHE A 40 7.42 8.23 -22.12
CA PHE A 40 7.69 6.78 -22.16
C PHE A 40 6.43 5.93 -22.44
N GLY A 41 5.27 6.55 -22.58
CA GLY A 41 3.98 5.88 -22.63
C GLY A 41 3.49 5.45 -21.23
N LEU A 42 2.17 5.27 -21.12
CA LEU A 42 1.47 5.03 -19.85
C LEU A 42 2.05 3.89 -19.02
N SER A 43 2.36 2.76 -19.66
CA SER A 43 2.84 1.56 -18.95
C SER A 43 4.24 1.75 -18.38
N TYR A 44 5.14 2.27 -19.17
CA TYR A 44 6.52 2.50 -18.73
C TYR A 44 6.63 3.67 -17.76
N GLY A 45 5.89 4.75 -17.95
CA GLY A 45 5.85 5.85 -17.01
C GLY A 45 5.41 5.38 -15.62
N ARG A 46 4.39 4.53 -15.53
CA ARG A 46 3.96 3.92 -14.25
C ARG A 46 5.00 2.98 -13.66
N MET A 47 5.60 2.10 -14.46
CA MET A 47 6.66 1.19 -14.00
C MET A 47 7.84 1.98 -13.46
N LEU A 48 8.28 3.04 -14.14
CA LEU A 48 9.37 3.89 -13.69
C LEU A 48 9.04 4.59 -12.38
N LYS A 49 7.82 5.12 -12.25
CA LYS A 49 7.34 5.75 -11.02
C LYS A 49 7.27 4.77 -9.86
N ASP A 50 6.82 3.55 -10.10
CA ASP A 50 6.82 2.49 -9.08
C ASP A 50 8.24 2.15 -8.61
N ILE A 51 9.19 2.06 -9.52
CA ILE A 51 10.61 1.84 -9.19
C ILE A 51 11.17 2.98 -8.35
N GLN A 52 10.88 4.23 -8.72
CA GLN A 52 11.41 5.40 -8.03
C GLN A 52 10.81 5.65 -6.64
N ASN A 53 9.59 5.19 -6.38
CA ASN A 53 8.88 5.49 -5.14
C ASN A 53 8.40 4.23 -4.41
N TYR A 54 7.40 3.53 -4.94
CA TYR A 54 6.76 2.41 -4.25
C TYR A 54 7.72 1.26 -3.97
N LEU A 55 8.57 0.91 -4.92
CA LEU A 55 9.55 -0.16 -4.75
C LEU A 55 10.56 0.18 -3.66
N VAL A 56 11.13 1.36 -3.69
CA VAL A 56 12.19 1.77 -2.75
C VAL A 56 11.61 2.08 -1.38
N ASP A 57 10.63 2.97 -1.32
CA ASP A 57 10.12 3.52 -0.07
C ASP A 57 9.25 2.54 0.71
N ASN A 58 8.62 1.58 0.03
CA ASN A 58 7.72 0.63 0.65
C ASN A 58 8.26 -0.81 0.57
N VAL A 59 8.37 -1.39 -0.63
CA VAL A 59 8.63 -2.83 -0.78
C VAL A 59 10.03 -3.20 -0.26
N LEU A 60 11.08 -2.52 -0.72
CA LEU A 60 12.44 -2.83 -0.32
C LEU A 60 12.71 -2.43 1.13
N ALA A 61 12.25 -1.24 1.55
CA ALA A 61 12.41 -0.78 2.93
C ALA A 61 11.74 -1.72 3.94
N LEU A 62 10.52 -2.18 3.64
CA LEU A 62 9.81 -3.14 4.48
C LEU A 62 10.49 -4.51 4.50
N THR A 63 10.88 -5.00 3.31
CA THR A 63 11.57 -6.29 3.18
C THR A 63 12.88 -6.30 3.96
N ASP A 64 13.70 -5.27 3.82
CA ASP A 64 14.97 -5.15 4.55
C ASP A 64 14.74 -5.12 6.06
N LYS A 65 13.90 -4.22 6.56
CA LYS A 65 13.64 -4.08 8.00
C LYS A 65 13.09 -5.37 8.63
N THR A 66 12.15 -6.03 7.96
CA THR A 66 11.52 -7.23 8.52
C THR A 66 12.44 -8.45 8.45
N SER A 67 13.22 -8.63 7.39
CA SER A 67 14.17 -9.73 7.28
C SER A 67 15.37 -9.54 8.20
N MET A 68 15.88 -8.31 8.31
CA MET A 68 16.99 -7.99 9.20
C MET A 68 16.60 -8.07 10.68
N ALA A 69 15.34 -7.84 11.03
CA ALA A 69 14.83 -8.11 12.38
C ALA A 69 14.98 -9.59 12.78
N ALA A 70 15.00 -10.50 11.80
CA ALA A 70 15.28 -11.91 11.98
C ALA A 70 16.74 -12.29 11.67
N SER A 71 17.63 -11.31 11.45
CA SER A 71 19.04 -11.49 11.04
C SER A 71 19.21 -12.29 9.73
N VAL A 72 18.25 -12.13 8.80
CA VAL A 72 18.27 -12.78 7.49
C VAL A 72 18.39 -11.71 6.41
N GLU A 73 19.41 -11.80 5.56
CA GLU A 73 19.55 -10.91 4.41
C GLU A 73 18.63 -11.34 3.26
N ALA A 74 17.71 -10.48 2.85
CA ALA A 74 16.86 -10.73 1.69
C ALA A 74 17.56 -10.28 0.40
N ARG A 75 17.65 -11.17 -0.58
CA ARG A 75 18.18 -10.89 -1.91
C ARG A 75 17.06 -10.82 -2.94
N VAL A 76 17.16 -9.87 -3.88
CA VAL A 76 16.11 -9.57 -4.89
C VAL A 76 16.66 -9.77 -6.32
N PRO A 77 16.87 -11.00 -6.77
CA PRO A 77 17.58 -11.28 -8.04
C PRO A 77 16.86 -10.70 -9.27
N LEU A 78 15.57 -10.47 -9.22
CA LEU A 78 14.80 -9.86 -10.32
C LEU A 78 14.98 -8.33 -10.40
N LEU A 79 15.67 -7.71 -9.44
CA LEU A 79 16.06 -6.31 -9.48
C LEU A 79 17.53 -6.10 -9.90
N ASP A 80 18.20 -7.13 -10.43
CA ASP A 80 19.48 -6.94 -11.10
C ASP A 80 19.30 -5.91 -12.23
N HIS A 81 20.17 -4.88 -12.25
CA HIS A 81 20.04 -3.77 -13.19
C HIS A 81 19.94 -4.22 -14.64
N ARG A 82 20.63 -5.28 -15.04
CA ARG A 82 20.59 -5.84 -16.39
C ARG A 82 19.21 -6.40 -16.74
N LEU A 83 18.53 -7.02 -15.76
CA LEU A 83 17.15 -7.49 -15.95
C LEU A 83 16.15 -6.33 -16.01
N VAL A 84 16.37 -5.30 -15.19
CA VAL A 84 15.53 -4.09 -15.22
C VAL A 84 15.68 -3.37 -16.56
N GLU A 85 16.91 -3.13 -17.03
CA GLU A 85 17.20 -2.53 -18.33
C GLU A 85 16.58 -3.35 -19.48
N LEU A 86 16.73 -4.68 -19.44
CA LEU A 86 16.08 -5.58 -20.39
C LEU A 86 14.55 -5.43 -20.36
N ALA A 87 13.94 -5.40 -19.19
CA ALA A 87 12.50 -5.26 -19.05
C ALA A 87 11.97 -3.94 -19.66
N PHE A 88 12.75 -2.86 -19.56
CA PHE A 88 12.42 -1.59 -20.19
C PHE A 88 12.74 -1.53 -21.70
N SER A 89 13.60 -2.41 -22.21
CA SER A 89 13.89 -2.51 -23.65
C SER A 89 12.86 -3.32 -24.44
N VAL A 90 12.00 -4.06 -23.76
CA VAL A 90 10.98 -4.95 -24.35
C VAL A 90 9.63 -4.24 -24.38
N PRO A 91 8.87 -4.26 -25.50
CA PRO A 91 7.53 -3.65 -25.53
C PRO A 91 6.62 -4.09 -24.40
N PRO A 92 5.84 -3.16 -23.78
CA PRO A 92 5.00 -3.46 -22.62
C PRO A 92 4.04 -4.64 -22.83
N GLU A 93 3.52 -4.79 -24.05
CA GLU A 93 2.56 -5.82 -24.43
C GLU A 93 3.14 -7.25 -24.29
N ILE A 94 4.47 -7.35 -24.41
CA ILE A 94 5.19 -8.63 -24.23
C ILE A 94 5.29 -8.96 -22.74
N ASN A 95 5.55 -7.96 -21.89
CA ASN A 95 5.77 -8.14 -20.45
C ASN A 95 4.48 -8.22 -19.64
N LEU A 96 3.50 -7.37 -19.97
CA LEU A 96 2.32 -7.14 -19.13
C LEU A 96 1.16 -8.08 -19.47
N GLY A 97 1.14 -8.67 -20.67
CA GLY A 97 0.00 -9.44 -21.14
C GLY A 97 -1.27 -8.58 -21.35
N LYS A 98 -2.39 -9.24 -21.65
CA LYS A 98 -3.65 -8.55 -21.99
C LYS A 98 -4.53 -8.24 -20.78
N ASP A 99 -4.38 -9.00 -19.70
CA ASP A 99 -5.20 -8.88 -18.51
C ASP A 99 -4.43 -9.31 -17.23
N PHE A 100 -5.09 -9.24 -16.07
CA PHE A 100 -4.49 -9.63 -14.79
C PHE A 100 -4.10 -11.12 -14.70
N LEU A 101 -4.75 -12.00 -15.46
CA LEU A 101 -4.43 -13.43 -15.50
C LEU A 101 -3.14 -13.68 -16.29
N ASP A 102 -2.90 -12.84 -17.30
CA ASP A 102 -1.72 -12.89 -18.16
C ASP A 102 -0.54 -12.06 -17.64
N ALA A 103 -0.68 -11.49 -16.44
CA ALA A 103 0.38 -10.69 -15.83
C ALA A 103 1.68 -11.51 -15.64
N LYS A 104 2.83 -10.85 -15.82
CA LYS A 104 4.19 -11.44 -15.80
C LYS A 104 4.41 -12.45 -16.92
N LYS A 105 3.86 -12.21 -18.09
CA LYS A 105 3.87 -13.12 -19.23
C LYS A 105 5.27 -13.57 -19.64
N SER A 106 6.19 -12.64 -19.81
CA SER A 106 7.58 -12.95 -20.17
C SER A 106 8.26 -13.86 -19.15
N LEU A 107 8.09 -13.57 -17.85
CA LEU A 107 8.64 -14.41 -16.79
C LEU A 107 8.01 -15.80 -16.76
N LYS A 108 6.68 -15.90 -16.89
CA LYS A 108 5.98 -17.19 -16.95
C LYS A 108 6.46 -18.02 -18.13
N ASN A 109 6.65 -17.42 -19.30
CA ASN A 109 7.15 -18.10 -20.49
C ASN A 109 8.60 -18.59 -20.29
N ALA A 110 9.45 -17.79 -19.68
CA ALA A 110 10.84 -18.16 -19.42
C ALA A 110 10.98 -19.37 -18.47
N VAL A 111 10.06 -19.54 -17.51
CA VAL A 111 10.10 -20.60 -16.49
C VAL A 111 9.09 -21.73 -16.74
N ASN A 112 8.34 -21.68 -17.82
CA ASN A 112 7.28 -22.62 -18.17
C ASN A 112 7.72 -24.09 -18.10
N MET A 113 8.92 -24.42 -18.59
CA MET A 113 9.43 -25.79 -18.58
C MET A 113 9.84 -26.30 -17.18
N ASN A 114 9.99 -25.39 -16.22
CA ASN A 114 10.55 -25.70 -14.90
C ASN A 114 9.51 -25.66 -13.77
N LEU A 115 8.28 -25.18 -14.05
CA LEU A 115 7.24 -25.05 -13.06
C LEU A 115 5.97 -25.82 -13.43
N PRO A 116 5.30 -26.44 -12.44
CA PRO A 116 4.02 -27.09 -12.66
C PRO A 116 2.95 -26.11 -13.18
N SER A 117 2.07 -26.59 -14.04
CA SER A 117 1.01 -25.78 -14.68
C SER A 117 0.08 -25.07 -13.68
N HIS A 118 -0.21 -25.70 -12.53
CA HIS A 118 -1.05 -25.07 -11.50
C HIS A 118 -0.37 -23.86 -10.84
N ILE A 119 0.95 -23.77 -10.83
CA ILE A 119 1.70 -22.60 -10.35
C ILE A 119 1.69 -21.49 -11.43
N LEU A 120 1.93 -21.85 -12.68
CA LEU A 120 1.94 -20.90 -13.80
C LEU A 120 0.59 -20.21 -14.00
N ASN A 121 -0.51 -20.98 -13.83
CA ASN A 121 -1.87 -20.50 -14.07
C ASN A 121 -2.56 -19.99 -12.79
N ARG A 122 -1.85 -19.94 -11.65
CA ARG A 122 -2.44 -19.48 -10.40
C ARG A 122 -2.80 -17.98 -10.50
N PRO A 123 -4.03 -17.60 -10.12
CA PRO A 123 -4.42 -16.20 -10.03
C PRO A 123 -3.48 -15.43 -9.09
N LYS A 124 -3.17 -14.18 -9.44
CA LYS A 124 -2.40 -13.32 -8.55
C LYS A 124 -3.20 -13.06 -7.27
N THR A 125 -2.64 -13.41 -6.14
CA THR A 125 -3.11 -12.99 -4.81
C THR A 125 -2.14 -11.93 -4.26
N GLY A 126 -2.67 -10.82 -3.74
CA GLY A 126 -1.86 -9.80 -3.09
C GLY A 126 -1.41 -10.22 -1.68
N PHE A 127 -0.43 -9.53 -1.13
CA PHE A 127 -0.04 -9.64 0.29
C PHE A 127 -1.03 -8.83 1.15
N ASN A 128 -2.28 -9.22 1.16
CA ASN A 128 -3.28 -8.49 1.94
C ASN A 128 -3.41 -9.17 3.30
N ALA A 129 -3.02 -8.46 4.36
CA ALA A 129 -3.44 -8.81 5.70
C ALA A 129 -4.98 -8.80 5.76
N PRO A 130 -5.62 -9.67 6.55
CA PRO A 130 -7.07 -9.75 6.63
C PRO A 130 -7.67 -8.59 7.46
N ILE A 131 -7.27 -7.35 7.17
CA ILE A 131 -7.65 -6.13 7.88
C ILE A 131 -9.16 -6.00 7.97
N ASN A 132 -9.84 -6.20 6.84
CA ASN A 132 -11.31 -6.15 6.81
C ASN A 132 -11.92 -7.15 7.78
N SER A 133 -11.40 -8.38 7.85
CA SER A 133 -11.90 -9.38 8.79
C SER A 133 -11.73 -8.93 10.25
N TRP A 134 -10.56 -8.38 10.60
CA TRP A 134 -10.29 -7.90 11.96
C TRP A 134 -11.17 -6.72 12.36
N ILE A 135 -11.36 -5.78 11.46
CA ILE A 135 -12.22 -4.61 11.71
C ILE A 135 -13.69 -4.99 11.70
N HIS A 136 -14.15 -5.80 10.72
CA HIS A 136 -15.56 -6.18 10.59
C HIS A 136 -16.04 -7.04 11.76
N SER A 137 -15.16 -7.90 12.31
CA SER A 137 -15.50 -8.69 13.49
C SER A 137 -15.65 -7.87 14.77
N GLY A 138 -15.29 -6.58 14.75
CA GLY A 138 -15.32 -5.73 15.94
C GLY A 138 -14.28 -6.16 16.98
N ASN A 139 -13.04 -6.47 16.55
CA ASN A 139 -11.97 -6.89 17.43
C ASN A 139 -11.80 -5.94 18.61
N SER A 140 -11.96 -6.45 19.83
CA SER A 140 -12.01 -5.64 21.06
C SER A 140 -10.71 -4.85 21.30
N ALA A 141 -9.55 -5.44 21.05
CA ALA A 141 -8.27 -4.77 21.25
C ALA A 141 -8.09 -3.56 20.31
N ILE A 142 -8.54 -3.68 19.05
CA ILE A 142 -8.55 -2.56 18.10
C ILE A 142 -9.57 -1.51 18.56
N GLY A 143 -10.76 -1.94 18.94
CA GLY A 143 -11.83 -1.04 19.40
C GLY A 143 -11.47 -0.26 20.65
N GLU A 144 -10.92 -0.91 21.65
CA GLU A 144 -10.44 -0.29 22.89
C GLU A 144 -9.37 0.77 22.61
N ARG A 145 -8.42 0.44 21.73
CA ARG A 145 -7.36 1.36 21.35
C ARG A 145 -7.89 2.57 20.59
N LEU A 146 -8.75 2.37 19.60
CA LEU A 146 -9.38 3.45 18.83
C LEU A 146 -10.32 4.32 19.68
N SER A 147 -10.96 3.72 20.69
CA SER A 147 -11.81 4.46 21.64
C SER A 147 -11.04 5.27 22.66
N ASN A 148 -9.73 5.09 22.73
CA ASN A 148 -8.86 5.79 23.67
C ASN A 148 -7.44 5.89 23.09
N LEU A 149 -7.27 6.79 22.11
CA LEU A 149 -5.96 7.09 21.52
C LEU A 149 -4.98 7.52 22.62
N LYS A 150 -3.75 7.05 22.54
CA LYS A 150 -2.73 7.27 23.57
C LYS A 150 -1.80 8.42 23.23
N HIS A 151 -1.48 8.59 21.95
CA HIS A 151 -0.50 9.59 21.58
C HIS A 151 -1.12 11.00 21.49
N PRO A 152 -0.56 12.01 22.21
CA PRO A 152 -1.14 13.36 22.29
C PRO A 152 -1.39 14.01 20.93
N ALA A 153 -0.43 13.89 19.99
CA ALA A 153 -0.58 14.47 18.66
C ALA A 153 -1.77 13.88 17.89
N LEU A 154 -2.09 12.59 18.06
CA LEU A 154 -3.28 12.01 17.43
C LEU A 154 -4.57 12.46 18.12
N CYS A 155 -4.54 12.65 19.45
CA CYS A 155 -5.68 13.20 20.19
C CYS A 155 -5.99 14.65 19.78
N GLU A 156 -4.97 15.44 19.44
CA GLU A 156 -5.15 16.81 18.92
C GLU A 156 -5.67 16.82 17.48
N LEU A 157 -5.17 15.92 16.63
CA LEU A 157 -5.52 15.87 15.21
C LEU A 157 -6.91 15.28 14.96
N PHE A 158 -7.30 14.25 15.72
CA PHE A 158 -8.50 13.46 15.44
C PHE A 158 -9.59 13.65 16.47
N ASN A 159 -10.84 13.76 16.00
CA ASN A 159 -12.01 13.81 16.85
C ASN A 159 -12.32 12.43 17.43
N GLN A 160 -12.03 12.24 18.71
CA GLN A 160 -12.19 10.97 19.42
C GLN A 160 -13.63 10.45 19.39
N GLN A 161 -14.62 11.34 19.59
CA GLN A 161 -16.03 10.92 19.59
C GLN A 161 -16.48 10.41 18.22
N THR A 162 -16.05 11.07 17.15
CA THR A 162 -16.35 10.62 15.78
C THR A 162 -15.75 9.24 15.48
N ILE A 163 -14.56 8.95 15.99
CA ILE A 163 -13.93 7.63 15.84
C ILE A 163 -14.76 6.56 16.57
N ILE A 164 -15.20 6.84 17.79
CA ILE A 164 -16.06 5.94 18.58
C ILE A 164 -17.39 5.69 17.87
N ASP A 165 -18.02 6.71 17.32
CA ASP A 165 -19.28 6.61 16.58
C ASP A 165 -19.14 5.76 15.31
N ILE A 166 -18.00 5.91 14.59
CA ILE A 166 -17.70 5.09 13.41
C ILE A 166 -17.42 3.65 13.81
N TRP A 167 -16.69 3.42 14.89
CA TRP A 167 -16.38 2.07 15.37
C TRP A 167 -17.63 1.33 15.82
N SER A 168 -18.55 2.01 16.49
CA SER A 168 -19.78 1.44 17.05
C SER A 168 -20.82 1.11 15.99
N ASP A 169 -20.85 1.84 14.88
CA ASP A 169 -21.74 1.60 13.74
C ASP A 169 -21.11 0.58 12.78
N GLU A 170 -21.69 -0.61 12.68
CA GLU A 170 -21.16 -1.70 11.85
C GLU A 170 -20.98 -1.29 10.38
N ARG A 171 -21.92 -0.54 9.81
CA ARG A 171 -21.85 -0.09 8.42
C ARG A 171 -20.71 0.89 8.21
N LYS A 172 -20.61 1.91 9.06
CA LYS A 172 -19.54 2.91 9.01
C LYS A 172 -18.19 2.25 9.24
N ARG A 173 -18.08 1.36 10.22
CA ARG A 173 -16.88 0.59 10.52
C ARG A 173 -16.39 -0.21 9.32
N LYS A 174 -17.30 -0.92 8.63
CA LYS A 174 -16.96 -1.69 7.41
C LYS A 174 -16.49 -0.80 6.27
N MET A 175 -17.12 0.36 6.07
CA MET A 175 -16.73 1.33 5.04
C MET A 175 -15.38 2.00 5.33
N SER A 176 -14.95 2.00 6.58
CA SER A 176 -13.79 2.75 7.08
C SER A 176 -12.63 1.85 7.53
N SER A 177 -12.68 0.57 7.18
CA SER A 177 -11.78 -0.46 7.74
C SER A 177 -10.30 -0.11 7.63
N GLU A 178 -9.84 0.32 6.46
CA GLU A 178 -8.42 0.60 6.25
C GLU A 178 -7.97 1.84 7.01
N SER A 179 -8.78 2.90 7.04
CA SER A 179 -8.46 4.13 7.77
C SER A 179 -8.44 3.91 9.29
N LEU A 180 -9.38 3.13 9.83
CA LEU A 180 -9.38 2.74 11.23
C LEU A 180 -8.15 1.92 11.58
N PHE A 181 -7.77 0.99 10.71
CA PHE A 181 -6.57 0.18 10.92
C PHE A 181 -5.30 1.02 10.83
N MET A 182 -5.21 1.95 9.88
CA MET A 182 -4.07 2.89 9.78
C MET A 182 -3.93 3.74 11.05
N LEU A 183 -5.05 4.25 11.57
CA LEU A 183 -5.04 5.03 12.81
C LEU A 183 -4.60 4.18 14.01
N PHE A 184 -5.11 2.95 14.11
CA PHE A 184 -4.70 1.98 15.14
C PHE A 184 -3.19 1.71 15.10
N ILE A 185 -2.62 1.47 13.91
CA ILE A 185 -1.18 1.25 13.76
C ILE A 185 -0.39 2.51 14.10
N ALA A 186 -0.83 3.67 13.63
CA ALA A 186 -0.15 4.94 13.90
C ALA A 186 -0.08 5.24 15.39
N ASP A 187 -1.18 5.06 16.13
CA ASP A 187 -1.21 5.32 17.57
C ASP A 187 -0.31 4.35 18.36
N ASN A 188 -0.30 3.06 17.99
CA ASN A 188 0.61 2.09 18.60
C ASN A 188 2.08 2.40 18.29
N TRP A 189 2.38 2.75 17.05
CA TRP A 189 3.75 3.04 16.64
C TRP A 189 4.30 4.29 17.33
N LEU A 190 3.51 5.35 17.40
CA LEU A 190 3.91 6.59 18.07
C LEU A 190 4.09 6.40 19.56
N GLU A 191 3.20 5.64 20.24
CA GLU A 191 3.38 5.34 21.67
C GLU A 191 4.69 4.58 21.95
N PHE A 192 5.08 3.70 21.03
CA PHE A 192 6.28 2.88 21.22
C PHE A 192 7.58 3.63 20.89
N HIS A 193 7.54 4.67 20.04
CA HIS A 193 8.73 5.37 19.53
C HIS A 193 8.83 6.83 20.02
N ALA A 194 7.85 7.34 20.73
CA ALA A 194 7.89 8.64 21.39
C ALA A 194 8.47 8.50 22.79
#